data_0223136bcbf20f1714de669f447414b7
#
_entry.id   0223136bcbf20f1714de669f447414b7
#
_cell.length_a   1.000
_cell.length_b   1.000
_cell.length_c   1.000
_cell.angle_alpha   90.00
_cell.angle_beta   90.00
_cell.angle_gamma   90.00
#
_symmetry.space_group_name_H-M   'P 1'
#
loop_
_entity.id
_entity.type
_entity.pdbx_description
1 polymer ?
#
loop_
_entity_poly.entity_id
_entity_poly.type
_entity_poly.pdbx_seq_one_letter_code
_entity_poly.pdbx_strand_id
1 'polypeptide(L)'
;MQKILITGGTTFVSKYTATYFVQRGYEVYVLNRGNKEQVPGVHLIKCDRHDSQKLKKLLSPYSFDAVLDITSYKDSDINDFVPALGNFRKYIMVSSSAVYPETEKQPFVETARLGENKFWCTYGTDKIAAEKALLNLVPDAYIVRPPYLYGPMNNVYREAFVFDCAMAGRPFYIPKDGSLKLQFFMVEDLCRFFESILNDKNDERTNSDTERIFNVGNEDCISIRDWVSLCYAACGKVPEFIEVHSESDFRKFFPFYDYEYKLDVSRQKKLLPSTMPLEEGIRIAFDWYKNKAHQKEVNKKPYFDYIDGEL
;
A
#
# COMPACT_ATOMS: atom_id res chain seq x y z
N MET A 1 -23.84 -7.95 -11.17
CA MET A 1 -22.64 -7.07 -11.04
C MET A 1 -22.38 -6.90 -9.56
N GLN A 2 -21.17 -7.18 -9.09
CA GLN A 2 -20.85 -7.05 -7.66
C GLN A 2 -20.67 -5.55 -7.32
N LYS A 3 -21.25 -5.16 -6.18
CA LYS A 3 -21.22 -3.78 -5.66
C LYS A 3 -20.20 -3.67 -4.55
N ILE A 4 -19.21 -2.80 -4.73
CA ILE A 4 -18.14 -2.62 -3.74
C ILE A 4 -18.04 -1.16 -3.28
N LEU A 5 -17.71 -0.97 -2.00
CA LEU A 5 -17.40 0.32 -1.41
C LEU A 5 -15.90 0.42 -1.13
N ILE A 6 -15.25 1.48 -1.62
CA ILE A 6 -13.83 1.76 -1.40
C ILE A 6 -13.71 3.04 -0.59
N THR A 7 -12.99 3.03 0.53
CA THR A 7 -12.67 4.26 1.25
C THR A 7 -11.51 4.99 0.56
N GLY A 8 -11.67 6.28 0.29
CA GLY A 8 -10.71 7.10 -0.49
C GLY A 8 -11.07 7.18 -1.96
N GLY A 9 -10.30 6.54 -2.84
CA GLY A 9 -10.55 6.52 -4.30
C GLY A 9 -9.88 7.63 -5.12
N THR A 10 -9.04 8.48 -4.50
CA THR A 10 -8.45 9.64 -5.19
C THR A 10 -6.92 9.73 -5.13
N THR A 11 -6.26 8.81 -4.44
CA THR A 11 -4.80 8.85 -4.27
C THR A 11 -4.25 7.42 -4.19
N PHE A 12 -3.18 7.16 -4.91
CA PHE A 12 -2.40 5.92 -4.97
C PHE A 12 -3.24 4.64 -4.83
N VAL A 13 -3.05 3.87 -3.74
CA VAL A 13 -3.69 2.56 -3.55
C VAL A 13 -5.20 2.64 -3.80
N SER A 14 -5.89 3.58 -3.17
CA SER A 14 -7.34 3.68 -3.30
C SER A 14 -7.80 4.15 -4.69
N LYS A 15 -7.01 5.02 -5.36
CA LYS A 15 -7.29 5.47 -6.75
C LYS A 15 -7.08 4.32 -7.73
N TYR A 16 -5.95 3.59 -7.57
CA TYR A 16 -5.67 2.43 -8.41
C TYR A 16 -6.72 1.33 -8.23
N THR A 17 -7.07 1.01 -6.98
CA THR A 17 -8.10 0.02 -6.66
C THR A 17 -9.44 0.39 -7.29
N ALA A 18 -9.87 1.65 -7.19
CA ALA A 18 -11.12 2.11 -7.82
C ALA A 18 -11.07 1.93 -9.35
N THR A 19 -9.96 2.33 -9.99
CA THR A 19 -9.73 2.16 -11.43
C THR A 19 -9.78 0.68 -11.84
N TYR A 20 -9.06 -0.18 -11.10
CA TYR A 20 -8.98 -1.61 -11.35
C TYR A 20 -10.35 -2.29 -11.36
N PHE A 21 -11.16 -2.03 -10.33
CA PHE A 21 -12.47 -2.66 -10.22
C PHE A 21 -13.51 -2.09 -11.20
N VAL A 22 -13.46 -0.79 -11.52
CA VAL A 22 -14.28 -0.21 -12.59
C VAL A 22 -13.99 -0.89 -13.92
N GLN A 23 -12.71 -1.05 -14.28
CA GLN A 23 -12.31 -1.70 -15.53
C GLN A 23 -12.72 -3.18 -15.62
N ARG A 24 -12.92 -3.84 -14.48
CA ARG A 24 -13.40 -5.23 -14.38
C ARG A 24 -14.93 -5.36 -14.29
N GLY A 25 -15.66 -4.25 -14.44
CA GLY A 25 -17.12 -4.25 -14.50
C GLY A 25 -17.82 -4.35 -13.15
N TYR A 26 -17.13 -4.01 -12.04
CA TYR A 26 -17.78 -3.87 -10.73
C TYR A 26 -18.56 -2.55 -10.65
N GLU A 27 -19.61 -2.53 -9.85
CA GLU A 27 -20.28 -1.29 -9.45
C GLU A 27 -19.54 -0.69 -8.27
N VAL A 28 -18.70 0.32 -8.56
CA VAL A 28 -17.75 0.87 -7.57
C VAL A 28 -18.28 2.15 -6.94
N TYR A 29 -18.42 2.13 -5.62
CA TYR A 29 -18.68 3.29 -4.80
C TYR A 29 -17.39 3.74 -4.12
N VAL A 30 -17.16 5.05 -4.04
CA VAL A 30 -16.02 5.62 -3.29
C VAL A 30 -16.52 6.56 -2.22
N LEU A 31 -16.00 6.42 -0.99
CA LEU A 31 -16.29 7.32 0.12
C LEU A 31 -15.11 8.28 0.33
N ASN A 32 -15.34 9.57 0.08
CA ASN A 32 -14.37 10.62 0.37
C ASN A 32 -15.04 12.01 0.46
N ARG A 33 -14.27 13.04 0.79
CA ARG A 33 -14.74 14.42 0.96
C ARG A 33 -15.07 15.15 -0.35
N GLY A 34 -14.80 14.55 -1.51
CA GLY A 34 -15.08 15.13 -2.82
C GLY A 34 -14.21 16.35 -3.19
N ASN A 35 -12.99 16.45 -2.62
CA ASN A 35 -12.07 17.57 -2.84
C ASN A 35 -11.14 17.36 -4.06
N LYS A 36 -11.13 16.17 -4.63
CA LYS A 36 -10.32 15.82 -5.80
C LYS A 36 -11.20 15.21 -6.87
N GLU A 37 -10.69 15.23 -8.12
CA GLU A 37 -11.32 14.54 -9.22
C GLU A 37 -11.45 13.04 -8.92
N GLN A 38 -12.61 12.49 -9.26
CA GLN A 38 -12.91 11.09 -9.05
C GLN A 38 -12.48 10.25 -10.25
N VAL A 39 -12.20 8.98 -10.02
CA VAL A 39 -11.99 8.01 -11.11
C VAL A 39 -13.28 7.94 -11.96
N PRO A 40 -13.18 7.99 -13.31
CA PRO A 40 -14.34 7.82 -14.17
C PRO A 40 -15.04 6.47 -13.91
N GLY A 41 -16.37 6.49 -13.83
CA GLY A 41 -17.18 5.30 -13.62
C GLY A 41 -17.45 4.92 -12.16
N VAL A 42 -16.96 5.68 -11.18
CA VAL A 42 -17.30 5.46 -9.77
C VAL A 42 -18.53 6.28 -9.34
N HIS A 43 -19.21 5.79 -8.32
CA HIS A 43 -20.27 6.51 -7.62
C HIS A 43 -19.72 7.16 -6.36
N LEU A 44 -19.68 8.49 -6.30
CA LEU A 44 -19.17 9.21 -5.14
C LEU A 44 -20.21 9.26 -4.02
N ILE A 45 -19.84 8.76 -2.83
CA ILE A 45 -20.51 9.05 -1.56
C ILE A 45 -19.70 10.15 -0.86
N LYS A 46 -20.17 11.39 -1.00
CA LYS A 46 -19.45 12.56 -0.46
C LYS A 46 -19.73 12.76 1.02
N CYS A 47 -18.75 12.37 1.86
CA CYS A 47 -18.82 12.56 3.31
C CYS A 47 -17.41 12.61 3.92
N ASP A 48 -17.30 13.30 5.07
CA ASP A 48 -16.18 13.07 5.98
C ASP A 48 -16.47 11.79 6.77
N ARG A 49 -15.47 10.88 6.86
CA ARG A 49 -15.65 9.61 7.57
C ARG A 49 -15.89 9.76 9.08
N HIS A 50 -15.54 10.93 9.66
CA HIS A 50 -15.75 11.24 11.07
C HIS A 50 -17.11 11.91 11.34
N ASP A 51 -17.93 12.20 10.32
CA ASP A 51 -19.29 12.65 10.47
C ASP A 51 -20.25 11.43 10.57
N SER A 52 -20.23 10.77 11.72
CA SER A 52 -20.92 9.49 11.95
C SER A 52 -22.42 9.56 11.68
N GLN A 53 -23.07 10.70 11.98
CA GLN A 53 -24.52 10.89 11.73
C GLN A 53 -24.82 10.93 10.24
N LYS A 54 -24.04 11.72 9.50
CA LYS A 54 -24.17 11.84 8.05
C LYS A 54 -23.77 10.54 7.34
N LEU A 55 -22.70 9.89 7.77
CA LEU A 55 -22.28 8.59 7.27
C LEU A 55 -23.40 7.57 7.38
N LYS A 56 -24.00 7.43 8.58
CA LYS A 56 -25.08 6.48 8.82
C LYS A 56 -26.27 6.74 7.90
N LYS A 57 -26.66 8.01 7.74
CA LYS A 57 -27.76 8.39 6.83
C LYS A 57 -27.44 8.03 5.37
N LEU A 58 -26.19 8.19 4.95
CA LEU A 58 -25.76 7.93 3.58
C LEU A 58 -25.54 6.46 3.29
N LEU A 59 -24.97 5.69 4.23
CA LEU A 59 -24.51 4.32 3.99
C LEU A 59 -25.51 3.25 4.40
N SER A 60 -26.35 3.48 5.42
CA SER A 60 -27.29 2.48 5.91
C SER A 60 -28.27 1.93 4.86
N PRO A 61 -28.67 2.69 3.79
CA PRO A 61 -29.56 2.14 2.76
C PRO A 61 -28.86 1.18 1.80
N TYR A 62 -27.53 1.13 1.77
CA TYR A 62 -26.79 0.30 0.84
C TYR A 62 -26.55 -1.11 1.37
N SER A 63 -26.47 -2.04 0.41
CA SER A 63 -25.91 -3.37 0.62
C SER A 63 -24.75 -3.55 -0.33
N PHE A 64 -23.55 -3.87 0.20
CA PHE A 64 -22.33 -4.07 -0.59
C PHE A 64 -21.90 -5.54 -0.57
N ASP A 65 -21.41 -6.05 -1.69
CA ASP A 65 -20.75 -7.35 -1.73
C ASP A 65 -19.41 -7.29 -0.96
N ALA A 66 -18.74 -6.13 -1.01
CA ALA A 66 -17.56 -5.91 -0.19
C ALA A 66 -17.33 -4.43 0.16
N VAL A 67 -16.65 -4.24 1.30
CA VAL A 67 -16.04 -2.97 1.71
C VAL A 67 -14.52 -3.13 1.67
N LEU A 68 -13.85 -2.32 0.85
CA LEU A 68 -12.39 -2.23 0.76
C LEU A 68 -11.94 -0.98 1.52
N ASP A 69 -11.55 -1.15 2.78
CA ASP A 69 -11.14 -0.05 3.64
C ASP A 69 -9.63 0.19 3.54
N ILE A 70 -9.26 1.15 2.70
CA ILE A 70 -7.87 1.48 2.37
C ILE A 70 -7.35 2.64 3.24
N THR A 71 -8.25 3.45 3.79
CA THR A 71 -7.88 4.71 4.43
C THR A 71 -8.13 4.75 5.94
N SER A 72 -8.33 3.61 6.60
CA SER A 72 -8.33 3.53 8.06
C SER A 72 -6.91 3.42 8.59
N TYR A 73 -6.50 4.39 9.39
CA TYR A 73 -5.17 4.48 9.99
C TYR A 73 -5.17 4.19 11.49
N LYS A 74 -6.27 4.48 12.20
CA LYS A 74 -6.41 4.35 13.64
C LYS A 74 -7.79 3.82 14.04
N ASP A 75 -7.96 3.48 15.28
CA ASP A 75 -9.21 2.92 15.83
C ASP A 75 -10.43 3.82 15.62
N SER A 76 -10.29 5.15 15.75
CA SER A 76 -11.39 6.09 15.53
C SER A 76 -11.90 6.04 14.08
N ASP A 77 -11.03 5.77 13.10
CA ASP A 77 -11.46 5.61 11.70
C ASP A 77 -12.42 4.43 11.53
N ILE A 78 -12.21 3.36 12.28
CA ILE A 78 -13.05 2.15 12.29
C ILE A 78 -14.33 2.39 13.09
N ASN A 79 -14.20 2.95 14.30
CA ASN A 79 -15.31 3.16 15.22
C ASN A 79 -16.35 4.14 14.67
N ASP A 80 -15.94 5.11 13.86
CA ASP A 80 -16.84 6.05 13.20
C ASP A 80 -17.49 5.44 11.95
N PHE A 81 -16.77 4.62 11.20
CA PHE A 81 -17.17 4.15 9.87
C PHE A 81 -17.99 2.86 9.91
N VAL A 82 -17.52 1.82 10.59
CA VAL A 82 -18.15 0.49 10.57
C VAL A 82 -19.60 0.52 11.05
N PRO A 83 -19.96 1.20 12.18
CA PRO A 83 -21.35 1.26 12.65
C PRO A 83 -22.30 2.06 11.75
N ALA A 84 -21.76 2.81 10.79
CA ALA A 84 -22.54 3.57 9.82
C ALA A 84 -22.89 2.76 8.56
N LEU A 85 -22.23 1.63 8.33
CA LEU A 85 -22.48 0.77 7.17
C LEU A 85 -23.87 0.13 7.26
N GLY A 86 -24.49 -0.05 6.08
CA GLY A 86 -25.60 -0.98 5.92
C GLY A 86 -25.11 -2.42 5.85
N ASN A 87 -25.77 -3.25 5.07
CA ASN A 87 -25.36 -4.65 4.92
C ASN A 87 -24.12 -4.76 4.03
N PHE A 88 -23.20 -5.65 4.40
CA PHE A 88 -22.07 -6.03 3.55
C PHE A 88 -21.73 -7.52 3.75
N ARG A 89 -21.14 -8.14 2.72
CA ARG A 89 -20.79 -9.56 2.79
C ARG A 89 -19.34 -9.78 3.24
N LYS A 90 -18.41 -8.95 2.75
CA LYS A 90 -16.98 -9.05 3.10
C LYS A 90 -16.45 -7.67 3.49
N TYR A 91 -15.55 -7.64 4.46
CA TYR A 91 -14.80 -6.45 4.82
C TYR A 91 -13.31 -6.74 4.70
N ILE A 92 -12.60 -5.93 3.92
CA ILE A 92 -11.15 -6.06 3.70
C ILE A 92 -10.49 -4.75 4.11
N MET A 93 -9.65 -4.78 5.14
CA MET A 93 -8.87 -3.64 5.61
C MET A 93 -7.43 -3.74 5.11
N VAL A 94 -6.91 -2.65 4.56
CA VAL A 94 -5.48 -2.50 4.29
C VAL A 94 -4.78 -2.00 5.55
N SER A 95 -4.04 -2.89 6.19
CA SER A 95 -3.13 -2.60 7.30
C SER A 95 -1.71 -2.31 6.79
N SER A 96 -0.68 -2.78 7.46
CA SER A 96 0.72 -2.55 7.08
C SER A 96 1.65 -3.54 7.78
N SER A 97 2.80 -3.84 7.18
CA SER A 97 3.93 -4.50 7.85
C SER A 97 4.49 -3.73 9.04
N ALA A 98 4.18 -2.44 9.15
CA ALA A 98 4.59 -1.59 10.27
C ALA A 98 4.04 -2.03 11.64
N VAL A 99 3.10 -2.96 11.68
CA VAL A 99 2.55 -3.55 12.91
C VAL A 99 3.51 -4.50 13.63
N TYR A 100 4.58 -4.94 12.96
CA TYR A 100 5.56 -5.83 13.53
C TYR A 100 6.74 -5.05 14.13
N PRO A 101 7.13 -5.31 15.40
CA PRO A 101 8.33 -4.73 15.99
C PRO A 101 9.58 -5.16 15.20
N GLU A 102 10.56 -4.28 15.09
CA GLU A 102 11.85 -4.62 14.46
C GLU A 102 12.63 -5.69 15.20
N THR A 103 12.28 -5.94 16.46
CA THR A 103 12.91 -6.95 17.33
C THR A 103 12.29 -8.35 17.18
N GLU A 104 11.20 -8.47 16.42
CA GLU A 104 10.52 -9.74 16.22
C GLU A 104 11.27 -10.62 15.23
N LYS A 105 11.14 -11.96 15.38
CA LYS A 105 11.82 -12.91 14.49
C LYS A 105 11.28 -12.82 13.06
N GLN A 106 12.18 -12.73 12.11
CA GLN A 106 11.85 -12.71 10.68
C GLN A 106 12.08 -14.07 10.01
N PRO A 107 11.38 -14.38 8.88
CA PRO A 107 10.33 -13.55 8.28
C PRO A 107 9.12 -13.43 9.22
N PHE A 108 8.49 -12.26 9.21
CA PHE A 108 7.29 -12.04 10.03
C PHE A 108 6.13 -12.89 9.50
N VAL A 109 5.57 -13.74 10.35
CA VAL A 109 4.33 -14.47 10.09
C VAL A 109 3.12 -13.71 10.63
N GLU A 110 1.92 -13.99 10.14
CA GLU A 110 0.71 -13.24 10.54
C GLU A 110 0.37 -13.38 12.02
N THR A 111 0.81 -14.46 12.64
CA THR A 111 0.64 -14.72 14.08
C THR A 111 1.76 -14.16 14.96
N ALA A 112 2.76 -13.52 14.38
CA ALA A 112 3.83 -12.87 15.13
C ALA A 112 3.27 -11.78 16.05
N ARG A 113 4.00 -11.52 17.13
CA ARG A 113 3.63 -10.47 18.08
C ARG A 113 3.58 -9.11 17.38
N LEU A 114 2.51 -8.37 17.63
CA LEU A 114 2.36 -6.99 17.18
C LEU A 114 2.87 -6.02 18.25
N GLY A 115 3.43 -4.90 17.82
CA GLY A 115 3.93 -3.89 18.76
C GLY A 115 4.58 -2.70 18.07
N GLU A 116 5.11 -1.80 18.88
CA GLU A 116 5.83 -0.62 18.41
C GLU A 116 7.06 -1.03 17.60
N ASN A 117 7.31 -0.26 16.55
CA ASN A 117 8.48 -0.35 15.70
C ASN A 117 9.13 1.04 15.62
N LYS A 118 10.41 1.14 15.98
CA LYS A 118 11.13 2.44 16.10
C LYS A 118 11.18 3.23 14.79
N PHE A 119 11.10 2.56 13.62
CA PHE A 119 11.13 3.21 12.32
C PHE A 119 9.77 3.78 11.90
N TRP A 120 8.68 3.17 12.37
CA TRP A 120 7.31 3.53 11.99
C TRP A 120 6.58 4.33 13.05
N CYS A 121 7.14 4.41 14.27
CA CYS A 121 6.58 5.17 15.40
C CYS A 121 5.08 4.90 15.60
N THR A 122 4.28 5.96 15.74
CA THR A 122 2.82 5.85 15.98
C THR A 122 2.06 5.22 14.82
N TYR A 123 2.57 5.27 13.60
CA TYR A 123 1.88 4.69 12.45
C TYR A 123 1.60 3.18 12.61
N GLY A 124 2.59 2.43 13.11
CA GLY A 124 2.43 0.98 13.37
C GLY A 124 1.44 0.71 14.49
N THR A 125 1.56 1.41 15.62
CA THR A 125 0.65 1.24 16.78
C THR A 125 -0.77 1.69 16.49
N ASP A 126 -0.95 2.74 15.70
CA ASP A 126 -2.27 3.19 15.24
C ASP A 126 -2.94 2.12 14.35
N LYS A 127 -2.19 1.51 13.43
CA LYS A 127 -2.69 0.39 12.62
C LYS A 127 -3.08 -0.81 13.47
N ILE A 128 -2.31 -1.14 14.51
CA ILE A 128 -2.66 -2.21 15.47
C ILE A 128 -3.98 -1.89 16.17
N ALA A 129 -4.17 -0.65 16.61
CA ALA A 129 -5.41 -0.21 17.24
C ALA A 129 -6.60 -0.33 16.28
N ALA A 130 -6.42 0.06 15.00
CA ALA A 130 -7.43 -0.09 13.96
C ALA A 130 -7.79 -1.56 13.69
N GLU A 131 -6.79 -2.46 13.58
CA GLU A 131 -7.03 -3.90 13.41
C GLU A 131 -7.86 -4.47 14.56
N LYS A 132 -7.50 -4.14 15.81
CA LYS A 132 -8.24 -4.57 17.01
C LYS A 132 -9.67 -4.04 17.03
N ALA A 133 -9.87 -2.76 16.73
CA ALA A 133 -11.19 -2.17 16.66
C ALA A 133 -12.06 -2.83 15.59
N LEU A 134 -11.47 -3.13 14.42
CA LEU A 134 -12.17 -3.82 13.35
C LEU A 134 -12.60 -5.23 13.74
N LEU A 135 -11.70 -6.06 14.27
CA LEU A 135 -12.01 -7.42 14.66
C LEU A 135 -13.03 -7.51 15.80
N ASN A 136 -13.11 -6.50 16.67
CA ASN A 136 -14.16 -6.40 17.68
C ASN A 136 -15.55 -6.15 17.07
N LEU A 137 -15.64 -5.39 15.97
CA LEU A 137 -16.91 -5.03 15.32
C LEU A 137 -17.28 -6.01 14.19
N VAL A 138 -16.30 -6.55 13.50
CA VAL A 138 -16.42 -7.46 12.35
C VAL A 138 -15.41 -8.60 12.54
N PRO A 139 -15.71 -9.61 13.36
CA PRO A 139 -14.77 -10.68 13.68
C PRO A 139 -14.27 -11.47 12.48
N ASP A 140 -15.04 -11.50 11.41
CA ASP A 140 -14.73 -12.18 10.16
C ASP A 140 -14.11 -11.27 9.08
N ALA A 141 -13.64 -10.08 9.45
CA ALA A 141 -12.96 -9.17 8.52
C ALA A 141 -11.62 -9.74 8.04
N TYR A 142 -11.28 -9.42 6.80
CA TYR A 142 -9.96 -9.66 6.23
C TYR A 142 -9.02 -8.50 6.55
N ILE A 143 -7.81 -8.81 7.00
CA ILE A 143 -6.74 -7.83 7.25
C ILE A 143 -5.58 -8.16 6.32
N VAL A 144 -5.15 -7.17 5.53
CA VAL A 144 -4.05 -7.31 4.57
C VAL A 144 -2.90 -6.40 5.00
N ARG A 145 -1.72 -6.97 5.25
CA ARG A 145 -0.52 -6.29 5.73
C ARG A 145 0.55 -6.24 4.63
N PRO A 146 0.54 -5.20 3.78
CA PRO A 146 1.54 -5.06 2.71
C PRO A 146 2.87 -4.51 3.25
N PRO A 147 4.00 -4.80 2.54
CA PRO A 147 5.28 -4.11 2.68
C PRO A 147 5.26 -2.78 1.91
N TYR A 148 6.38 -2.38 1.30
CA TYR A 148 6.42 -1.21 0.42
C TYR A 148 5.60 -1.46 -0.85
N LEU A 149 4.47 -0.77 -0.96
CA LEU A 149 3.67 -0.75 -2.19
C LEU A 149 4.32 0.18 -3.22
N TYR A 150 4.32 -0.23 -4.49
CA TYR A 150 4.84 0.53 -5.62
C TYR A 150 3.92 0.37 -6.85
N GLY A 151 4.17 1.19 -7.87
CA GLY A 151 3.46 1.09 -9.15
C GLY A 151 2.79 2.39 -9.58
N PRO A 152 1.93 2.35 -10.61
CA PRO A 152 1.23 3.53 -11.10
C PRO A 152 0.42 4.25 -10.02
N MET A 153 0.29 5.57 -10.16
CA MET A 153 -0.42 6.45 -9.22
C MET A 153 0.26 6.57 -7.83
N ASN A 154 1.46 6.01 -7.63
CA ASN A 154 2.18 6.19 -6.37
C ASN A 154 2.55 7.65 -6.18
N ASN A 155 1.96 8.27 -5.16
CA ASN A 155 2.23 9.67 -4.82
C ASN A 155 3.39 9.84 -3.83
N VAL A 156 3.99 8.75 -3.35
CA VAL A 156 5.17 8.79 -2.48
C VAL A 156 6.43 8.83 -3.35
N TYR A 157 7.34 9.74 -3.05
CA TYR A 157 8.57 9.96 -3.82
C TYR A 157 9.60 8.87 -3.53
N ARG A 158 9.33 7.67 -4.05
CA ARG A 158 10.19 6.46 -3.94
C ARG A 158 10.80 6.12 -5.29
N GLU A 159 10.16 5.21 -6.07
CA GLU A 159 10.62 4.89 -7.44
C GLU A 159 10.67 6.15 -8.32
N ALA A 160 9.76 7.08 -8.13
CA ALA A 160 9.73 8.35 -8.85
C ALA A 160 11.01 9.19 -8.63
N PHE A 161 11.62 9.14 -7.44
CA PHE A 161 12.90 9.79 -7.17
C PHE A 161 14.03 9.15 -8.01
N VAL A 162 14.06 7.83 -8.06
CA VAL A 162 15.07 7.11 -8.84
C VAL A 162 14.89 7.36 -10.34
N PHE A 163 13.64 7.41 -10.81
CA PHE A 163 13.33 7.80 -12.18
C PHE A 163 13.78 9.23 -12.50
N ASP A 164 13.58 10.18 -11.58
CA ASP A 164 14.07 11.55 -11.76
C ASP A 164 15.59 11.60 -11.85
N CYS A 165 16.34 10.85 -11.01
CA CYS A 165 17.78 10.72 -11.12
C CYS A 165 18.19 10.17 -12.50
N ALA A 166 17.59 9.07 -12.92
CA ALA A 166 17.90 8.43 -14.20
C ALA A 166 17.61 9.34 -15.41
N MET A 167 16.43 10.01 -15.43
CA MET A 167 16.05 10.93 -16.50
C MET A 167 16.94 12.16 -16.56
N ALA A 168 17.41 12.64 -15.41
CA ALA A 168 18.35 13.76 -15.33
C ALA A 168 19.81 13.37 -15.63
N GLY A 169 20.09 12.07 -15.83
CA GLY A 169 21.47 11.57 -16.06
C GLY A 169 22.37 11.76 -14.84
N ARG A 170 21.81 11.76 -13.64
CA ARG A 170 22.55 11.95 -12.39
C ARG A 170 23.09 10.60 -11.88
N PRO A 171 24.25 10.57 -11.21
CA PRO A 171 24.63 9.44 -10.39
C PRO A 171 23.63 9.24 -9.25
N PHE A 172 23.52 8.01 -8.75
CA PHE A 172 22.66 7.70 -7.63
C PHE A 172 23.47 7.58 -6.32
N TYR A 173 23.15 8.45 -5.37
CA TYR A 173 23.73 8.41 -4.03
C TYR A 173 23.06 7.30 -3.23
N ILE A 174 23.81 6.22 -2.98
CA ILE A 174 23.29 5.02 -2.36
C ILE A 174 23.76 4.91 -0.89
N PRO A 175 22.83 4.59 0.05
CA PRO A 175 23.22 4.38 1.43
C PRO A 175 24.18 3.19 1.57
N LYS A 176 25.32 3.41 2.22
CA LYS A 176 26.39 2.38 2.39
C LYS A 176 26.76 1.75 1.04
N ASP A 177 26.84 0.45 0.97
CA ASP A 177 27.07 -0.33 -0.25
C ASP A 177 25.80 -0.69 -1.05
N GLY A 178 24.63 -0.32 -0.51
CA GLY A 178 23.34 -0.64 -1.12
C GLY A 178 22.89 -2.09 -0.96
N SER A 179 23.53 -2.87 -0.09
CA SER A 179 23.21 -4.29 0.13
C SER A 179 21.93 -4.52 0.94
N LEU A 180 21.43 -3.51 1.66
CA LEU A 180 20.18 -3.59 2.42
C LEU A 180 19.03 -4.07 1.52
N LYS A 181 18.28 -5.05 1.99
CA LYS A 181 17.20 -5.67 1.22
C LYS A 181 15.85 -5.11 1.60
N LEU A 182 15.02 -4.87 0.59
CA LEU A 182 13.65 -4.36 0.71
C LEU A 182 12.66 -5.35 0.09
N GLN A 183 11.48 -5.45 0.67
CA GLN A 183 10.37 -6.21 0.10
C GLN A 183 9.34 -5.25 -0.49
N PHE A 184 8.89 -5.56 -1.70
CA PHE A 184 7.92 -4.75 -2.44
C PHE A 184 6.67 -5.55 -2.76
N PHE A 185 5.59 -4.85 -3.08
CA PHE A 185 4.38 -5.44 -3.63
C PHE A 185 3.75 -4.49 -4.63
N MET A 186 3.45 -4.98 -5.84
CA MET A 186 2.81 -4.18 -6.88
C MET A 186 1.37 -3.84 -6.50
N VAL A 187 0.96 -2.59 -6.70
CA VAL A 187 -0.42 -2.15 -6.40
C VAL A 187 -1.47 -2.95 -7.17
N GLU A 188 -1.15 -3.41 -8.37
CA GLU A 188 -2.02 -4.29 -9.16
C GLU A 188 -2.17 -5.67 -8.51
N ASP A 189 -1.09 -6.26 -8.00
CA ASP A 189 -1.16 -7.54 -7.29
C ASP A 189 -1.97 -7.43 -5.99
N LEU A 190 -1.91 -6.29 -5.32
CA LEU A 190 -2.79 -6.02 -4.18
C LEU A 190 -4.27 -6.04 -4.61
N CYS A 191 -4.61 -5.44 -5.76
CA CYS A 191 -5.97 -5.48 -6.29
C CYS A 191 -6.39 -6.90 -6.73
N ARG A 192 -5.48 -7.65 -7.37
CA ARG A 192 -5.69 -9.07 -7.72
C ARG A 192 -5.92 -9.92 -6.46
N PHE A 193 -5.20 -9.62 -5.38
CA PHE A 193 -5.39 -10.28 -4.10
C PHE A 193 -6.75 -9.97 -3.48
N PHE A 194 -7.22 -8.71 -3.53
CA PHE A 194 -8.59 -8.38 -3.12
C PHE A 194 -9.63 -9.15 -3.96
N GLU A 195 -9.44 -9.17 -5.27
CA GLU A 195 -10.36 -9.88 -6.18
C GLU A 195 -10.37 -11.40 -5.88
N SER A 196 -9.24 -12.00 -5.53
CA SER A 196 -9.19 -13.40 -5.13
C SER A 196 -9.98 -13.66 -3.84
N ILE A 197 -9.89 -12.76 -2.84
CA ILE A 197 -10.73 -12.83 -1.64
C ILE A 197 -12.21 -12.70 -2.00
N LEU A 198 -12.58 -11.76 -2.88
CA LEU A 198 -13.99 -11.54 -3.27
C LEU A 198 -14.58 -12.78 -3.93
N ASN A 199 -13.79 -13.48 -4.73
CA ASN A 199 -14.21 -14.65 -5.52
C ASN A 199 -13.99 -15.98 -4.79
N ASP A 200 -13.39 -15.99 -3.59
CA ASP A 200 -13.21 -17.22 -2.81
C ASP A 200 -14.56 -17.75 -2.32
N LYS A 201 -14.92 -18.92 -2.88
CA LYS A 201 -16.14 -19.65 -2.52
C LYS A 201 -15.99 -20.48 -1.23
N ASN A 202 -14.76 -20.62 -0.74
CA ASN A 202 -14.44 -21.42 0.44
C ASN A 202 -14.45 -20.61 1.75
N ASP A 203 -14.95 -19.40 1.68
CA ASP A 203 -15.01 -18.44 2.79
C ASP A 203 -15.75 -18.93 4.05
N GLU A 204 -16.64 -19.93 3.90
CA GLU A 204 -17.41 -20.52 5.00
C GLU A 204 -16.59 -21.48 5.88
N ARG A 205 -15.32 -21.77 5.54
CA ARG A 205 -14.54 -22.86 6.17
C ARG A 205 -13.61 -22.42 7.30
N THR A 206 -13.49 -21.15 7.60
CA THR A 206 -12.51 -20.69 8.58
C THR A 206 -13.16 -20.44 9.94
N ASN A 207 -12.86 -21.34 10.89
CA ASN A 207 -13.23 -21.20 12.30
C ASN A 207 -12.17 -20.46 13.15
N SER A 208 -11.16 -19.85 12.51
CA SER A 208 -10.05 -19.20 13.20
C SER A 208 -9.88 -17.75 12.75
N ASP A 209 -9.95 -16.83 13.69
CA ASP A 209 -9.79 -15.38 13.48
C ASP A 209 -8.48 -15.00 12.76
N THR A 210 -7.44 -15.83 12.88
CA THR A 210 -6.14 -15.55 12.29
C THR A 210 -6.02 -15.97 10.84
N GLU A 211 -6.91 -16.81 10.30
CA GLU A 211 -6.81 -17.27 8.90
C GLU A 211 -7.21 -16.21 7.87
N ARG A 212 -7.86 -15.13 8.30
CA ARG A 212 -8.24 -13.97 7.46
C ARG A 212 -7.26 -12.82 7.56
N ILE A 213 -6.14 -13.01 8.26
CA ILE A 213 -5.02 -12.05 8.28
C ILE A 213 -3.96 -12.53 7.30
N PHE A 214 -3.52 -11.64 6.40
CA PHE A 214 -2.58 -11.96 5.33
C PHE A 214 -1.44 -10.95 5.29
N ASN A 215 -0.23 -11.43 5.39
CA ASN A 215 0.91 -10.72 4.86
C ASN A 215 0.91 -10.87 3.35
N VAL A 216 1.15 -9.77 2.64
CA VAL A 216 1.24 -9.77 1.18
C VAL A 216 2.54 -9.12 0.73
N GLY A 217 3.09 -9.57 -0.40
CA GLY A 217 4.37 -9.08 -0.90
C GLY A 217 4.92 -9.98 -2.00
N ASN A 218 5.98 -9.54 -2.65
CA ASN A 218 6.79 -10.44 -3.44
C ASN A 218 7.50 -11.43 -2.50
N GLU A 219 7.70 -12.65 -2.94
CA GLU A 219 8.36 -13.69 -2.12
C GLU A 219 9.79 -13.30 -1.75
N ASP A 220 10.50 -12.71 -2.71
CA ASP A 220 11.89 -12.34 -2.55
C ASP A 220 12.05 -10.85 -2.21
N CYS A 221 13.03 -10.58 -1.34
CA CYS A 221 13.53 -9.23 -1.13
C CYS A 221 14.62 -8.93 -2.17
N ILE A 222 14.78 -7.65 -2.51
CA ILE A 222 15.79 -7.17 -3.44
C ILE A 222 16.70 -6.16 -2.74
N SER A 223 18.02 -6.16 -3.06
CA SER A 223 18.93 -5.14 -2.56
C SER A 223 18.56 -3.75 -3.08
N ILE A 224 18.88 -2.70 -2.33
CA ILE A 224 18.71 -1.31 -2.81
C ILE A 224 19.44 -1.12 -4.14
N ARG A 225 20.66 -1.63 -4.25
CA ARG A 225 21.49 -1.52 -5.46
C ARG A 225 20.80 -2.11 -6.68
N ASP A 226 20.28 -3.33 -6.54
CA ASP A 226 19.57 -4.00 -7.63
C ASP A 226 18.25 -3.33 -7.97
N TRP A 227 17.49 -2.88 -6.94
CA TRP A 227 16.23 -2.17 -7.14
C TRP A 227 16.45 -0.85 -7.90
N VAL A 228 17.47 -0.06 -7.52
CA VAL A 228 17.85 1.18 -8.24
C VAL A 228 18.28 0.84 -9.67
N SER A 229 19.05 -0.24 -9.87
CA SER A 229 19.46 -0.69 -11.20
C SER A 229 18.26 -1.01 -12.09
N LEU A 230 17.23 -1.69 -11.57
CA LEU A 230 15.98 -1.94 -12.29
C LEU A 230 15.24 -0.64 -12.64
N CYS A 231 15.21 0.33 -11.72
CA CYS A 231 14.57 1.63 -11.98
C CYS A 231 15.31 2.39 -13.10
N TYR A 232 16.65 2.40 -13.11
CA TYR A 232 17.43 3.02 -14.19
C TYR A 232 17.24 2.28 -15.52
N ALA A 233 17.23 0.95 -15.49
CA ALA A 233 16.99 0.12 -16.69
C ALA A 233 15.62 0.41 -17.30
N ALA A 234 14.58 0.59 -16.50
CA ALA A 234 13.25 1.00 -16.97
C ALA A 234 13.29 2.35 -17.72
N CYS A 235 14.23 3.25 -17.36
CA CYS A 235 14.48 4.52 -18.06
C CYS A 235 15.44 4.37 -19.25
N GLY A 236 15.91 3.16 -19.59
CA GLY A 236 16.93 2.92 -20.62
C GLY A 236 18.32 3.43 -20.23
N LYS A 237 18.65 3.45 -18.95
CA LYS A 237 19.89 3.96 -18.37
C LYS A 237 20.57 2.91 -17.50
N VAL A 238 21.86 3.15 -17.21
CA VAL A 238 22.65 2.40 -16.24
C VAL A 238 23.05 3.38 -15.13
N PRO A 239 22.87 3.01 -13.83
CA PRO A 239 23.25 3.91 -12.75
C PRO A 239 24.77 3.96 -12.55
N GLU A 240 25.29 5.14 -12.29
CA GLU A 240 26.55 5.34 -11.59
C GLU A 240 26.23 5.48 -10.11
N PHE A 241 26.90 4.73 -9.23
CA PHE A 241 26.64 4.78 -7.79
C PHE A 241 27.71 5.56 -7.05
N ILE A 242 27.26 6.45 -6.16
CA ILE A 242 28.10 7.13 -5.17
C ILE A 242 27.69 6.60 -3.80
N GLU A 243 28.57 5.87 -3.12
CA GLU A 243 28.31 5.29 -1.79
C GLU A 243 28.43 6.35 -0.71
N VAL A 244 27.39 6.47 0.12
CA VAL A 244 27.34 7.41 1.23
C VAL A 244 27.49 6.65 2.54
N HIS A 245 28.67 6.75 3.16
CA HIS A 245 29.02 6.06 4.41
C HIS A 245 28.86 6.93 5.67
N SER A 246 28.32 8.15 5.53
CA SER A 246 28.14 9.04 6.66
C SER A 246 27.10 8.48 7.66
N GLU A 247 27.21 8.84 8.95
CA GLU A 247 26.19 8.59 9.98
C GLU A 247 24.93 9.46 9.77
N SER A 248 24.85 10.18 8.65
CA SER A 248 23.72 11.04 8.33
C SER A 248 22.43 10.22 8.18
N ASP A 249 21.32 10.83 8.57
CA ASP A 249 19.99 10.25 8.35
C ASP A 249 19.75 10.04 6.85
N PHE A 250 19.77 8.78 6.41
CA PHE A 250 19.53 8.41 5.01
C PHE A 250 18.22 8.96 4.47
N ARG A 251 17.23 9.22 5.33
CA ARG A 251 15.94 9.78 4.95
C ARG A 251 16.03 11.20 4.37
N LYS A 252 17.17 11.87 4.48
CA LYS A 252 17.42 13.19 3.88
C LYS A 252 17.70 13.10 2.38
N PHE A 253 18.22 11.96 1.88
CA PHE A 253 18.57 11.77 0.48
C PHE A 253 18.06 10.46 -0.14
N PHE A 254 17.46 9.58 0.69
CA PHE A 254 16.99 8.27 0.26
C PHE A 254 15.57 7.97 0.78
N PRO A 255 14.69 7.36 -0.04
CA PRO A 255 13.27 7.25 0.29
C PRO A 255 12.90 6.17 1.31
N PHE A 256 13.82 5.30 1.72
CA PHE A 256 13.54 4.20 2.66
C PHE A 256 14.33 4.36 3.96
N TYR A 257 13.89 3.65 5.02
CA TYR A 257 14.63 3.54 6.26
C TYR A 257 15.80 2.57 6.14
N ASP A 258 16.83 2.74 6.96
CA ASP A 258 17.92 1.78 7.14
C ASP A 258 17.43 0.60 8.00
N TYR A 259 16.49 -0.16 7.43
CA TYR A 259 15.82 -1.24 8.12
C TYR A 259 15.37 -2.33 7.13
N GLU A 260 16.00 -3.50 7.28
CA GLU A 260 15.65 -4.69 6.51
C GLU A 260 14.59 -5.50 7.23
N TYR A 261 13.55 -5.90 6.50
CA TYR A 261 12.55 -6.83 7.00
C TYR A 261 11.93 -7.64 5.87
N LYS A 262 11.43 -8.83 6.23
CA LYS A 262 10.75 -9.75 5.32
C LYS A 262 9.46 -10.25 5.95
N LEU A 263 8.39 -10.24 5.17
CA LEU A 263 7.11 -10.88 5.49
C LEU A 263 7.12 -12.30 4.93
N ASP A 264 6.62 -13.26 5.70
CA ASP A 264 6.20 -14.55 5.17
C ASP A 264 4.89 -14.36 4.39
N VAL A 265 4.88 -14.76 3.12
CA VAL A 265 3.73 -14.61 2.22
C VAL A 265 3.09 -15.96 1.86
N SER A 266 3.35 -16.99 2.64
CA SER A 266 2.86 -18.34 2.38
C SER A 266 1.34 -18.44 2.36
N ARG A 267 0.64 -17.62 3.17
CA ARG A 267 -0.84 -17.55 3.15
C ARG A 267 -1.34 -16.87 1.88
N GLN A 268 -0.71 -15.76 1.47
CA GLN A 268 -1.03 -15.07 0.21
C GLN A 268 -1.01 -16.03 -0.98
N LYS A 269 0.00 -16.89 -1.06
CA LYS A 269 0.17 -17.82 -2.19
C LYS A 269 -0.98 -18.78 -2.41
N LYS A 270 -1.77 -19.06 -1.36
CA LYS A 270 -2.98 -19.91 -1.49
C LYS A 270 -4.08 -19.24 -2.31
N LEU A 271 -4.15 -17.91 -2.31
CA LEU A 271 -5.14 -17.10 -3.03
C LEU A 271 -4.55 -16.41 -4.26
N LEU A 272 -3.28 -16.03 -4.21
CA LEU A 272 -2.53 -15.40 -5.30
C LEU A 272 -1.18 -16.13 -5.48
N PRO A 273 -1.13 -17.21 -6.25
CA PRO A 273 0.06 -18.06 -6.39
C PRO A 273 1.25 -17.35 -7.03
N SER A 274 1.01 -16.36 -7.87
CA SER A 274 2.06 -15.62 -8.58
C SER A 274 1.84 -14.12 -8.51
N THR A 275 2.92 -13.38 -8.30
CA THR A 275 2.98 -11.93 -8.34
C THR A 275 3.68 -11.46 -9.62
N MET A 276 3.47 -10.20 -9.96
CA MET A 276 4.16 -9.57 -11.09
C MET A 276 5.67 -9.56 -10.85
N PRO A 277 6.50 -9.95 -11.83
CA PRO A 277 7.94 -9.79 -11.74
C PRO A 277 8.30 -8.32 -11.46
N LEU A 278 9.23 -8.08 -10.53
CA LEU A 278 9.57 -6.73 -10.08
C LEU A 278 10.05 -5.83 -11.23
N GLU A 279 10.84 -6.37 -12.15
CA GLU A 279 11.32 -5.66 -13.34
C GLU A 279 10.15 -5.16 -14.20
N GLU A 280 9.17 -6.00 -14.46
CA GLU A 280 7.98 -5.64 -15.24
C GLU A 280 7.14 -4.59 -14.52
N GLY A 281 6.92 -4.78 -13.21
CA GLY A 281 6.17 -3.83 -12.39
C GLY A 281 6.83 -2.45 -12.32
N ILE A 282 8.16 -2.38 -12.22
CA ILE A 282 8.92 -1.12 -12.26
C ILE A 282 8.80 -0.46 -13.64
N ARG A 283 8.85 -1.22 -14.74
CA ARG A 283 8.64 -0.70 -16.09
C ARG A 283 7.25 -0.08 -16.24
N ILE A 284 6.21 -0.74 -15.76
CA ILE A 284 4.83 -0.21 -15.75
C ILE A 284 4.74 1.06 -14.89
N ALA A 285 5.39 1.10 -13.74
CA ALA A 285 5.44 2.28 -12.88
C ALA A 285 6.11 3.47 -13.60
N PHE A 286 7.23 3.21 -14.31
CA PHE A 286 7.91 4.24 -15.09
C PHE A 286 7.07 4.71 -16.28
N ASP A 287 6.41 3.80 -17.01
CA ASP A 287 5.53 4.15 -18.13
C ASP A 287 4.41 5.10 -17.71
N TRP A 288 3.88 4.93 -16.50
CA TRP A 288 2.95 5.88 -15.90
C TRP A 288 3.65 7.20 -15.54
N TYR A 289 4.80 7.13 -14.84
CA TYR A 289 5.51 8.30 -14.30
C TYR A 289 6.10 9.22 -15.38
N LYS A 290 6.52 8.69 -16.54
CA LYS A 290 7.10 9.51 -17.62
C LYS A 290 6.16 10.58 -18.18
N ASN A 291 4.85 10.46 -17.92
CA ASN A 291 3.89 11.52 -18.25
C ASN A 291 4.02 12.69 -17.27
N LYS A 292 4.33 13.89 -17.80
CA LYS A 292 4.52 15.11 -17.00
C LYS A 292 3.30 15.48 -16.13
N ALA A 293 2.09 15.13 -16.54
CA ALA A 293 0.89 15.36 -15.73
C ALA A 293 0.92 14.49 -14.46
N HIS A 294 1.31 13.23 -14.57
CA HIS A 294 1.40 12.31 -13.43
C HIS A 294 2.54 12.66 -12.46
N GLN A 295 3.66 13.24 -12.98
CA GLN A 295 4.75 13.70 -12.11
C GLN A 295 4.30 14.74 -11.09
N LYS A 296 3.26 15.54 -11.42
CA LYS A 296 2.66 16.54 -10.51
C LYS A 296 1.83 15.90 -9.38
N GLU A 297 1.41 14.65 -9.54
CA GLU A 297 0.67 13.91 -8.50
C GLU A 297 1.60 13.40 -7.39
N VAL A 298 2.90 13.35 -7.63
CA VAL A 298 3.90 12.83 -6.68
C VAL A 298 4.34 13.92 -5.70
N ASN A 299 4.32 13.59 -4.42
CA ASN A 299 4.76 14.48 -3.33
C ASN A 299 6.29 14.47 -3.25
N LYS A 300 6.96 15.23 -4.11
CA LYS A 300 8.42 15.31 -4.17
C LYS A 300 9.02 15.78 -2.86
N LYS A 301 10.17 15.22 -2.51
CA LYS A 301 10.99 15.58 -1.34
C LYS A 301 12.24 16.33 -1.84
N PRO A 302 12.87 17.18 -1.02
CA PRO A 302 14.04 17.96 -1.38
C PRO A 302 15.34 17.12 -1.34
N TYR A 303 15.30 15.90 -1.89
CA TYR A 303 16.46 15.02 -1.90
C TYR A 303 17.61 15.59 -2.73
N PHE A 304 17.30 16.20 -3.88
CA PHE A 304 18.32 16.84 -4.72
C PHE A 304 18.99 18.01 -4.01
N ASP A 305 18.20 18.85 -3.32
CA ASP A 305 18.76 20.01 -2.59
C ASP A 305 19.77 19.56 -1.52
N TYR A 306 19.44 18.45 -0.80
CA TYR A 306 20.35 17.90 0.18
C TYR A 306 21.59 17.27 -0.47
N ILE A 307 21.43 16.51 -1.56
CA ILE A 307 22.55 15.88 -2.28
C ILE A 307 23.49 16.94 -2.82
N ASP A 308 22.96 17.99 -3.44
CA ASP A 308 23.77 19.04 -4.09
C ASP A 308 24.44 20.00 -3.09
N GLY A 309 23.91 20.09 -1.85
CA GLY A 309 24.43 20.98 -0.82
C GLY A 309 25.31 20.32 0.24
N GLU A 310 25.11 19.04 0.52
CA GLU A 310 25.68 18.37 1.68
C GLU A 310 26.51 17.11 1.36
N LEU A 311 26.38 16.54 0.16
CA LEU A 311 27.07 15.32 -0.29
C LEU A 311 28.00 15.59 -1.48
#